data_13d8abd171c50d4f32aaad3797c858af
#
_entry.id   13d8abd171c50d4f32aaad3797c858af
#
_cell.length_a   1.000
_cell.length_b   1.000
_cell.length_c   1.000
_cell.angle_alpha   90.00
_cell.angle_beta   90.00
_cell.angle_gamma   90.00
#
_symmetry.space_group_name_H-M   'P 1'
#
loop_
_entity.id
_entity.type
_entity.pdbx_description
1 polymer ?
#
loop_
_entity_poly.entity_id
_entity_poly.type
_entity_poly.pdbx_seq_one_letter_code
_entity_poly.pdbx_strand_id
1 'polypeptide(L)'
;MQIKRLVSTLLVALPVLAGCRTDEKLNAPDVLDPIFQRYVSMGNSITAGYMSAGINDSTQKRSYAVLLGAAMGTSFNYPRLNGRGCAPPFTNNVTQARVGGGTSTTCDLRVPLEGTLNNTAVPGARVQELLSNFGVPASSSNALTTFFLGGKTQIQRMTEAQPTFVTVWIGNNDVLGSLTSSANPGNPALVTPLNTFTAQYDSVLDAIEATGARAALVTVGDVSVIPYASKGAIWYCLKNGGCPAPLPPQDPTLAGIPTFTVNVSCAPVPPAGGGLSILVPWTVGLTKLSTAIAGFPATIDCSVDNEVVTSAELTGLVTAVAGFNAHIQSEAAARGMAVFDINPTLGALVLNGTIPQFPNIAGAAVGQPVTFGTMFTLDGVHPSALAHQIVADSLASVINATYGTSLPVPVCGTVSCPAP
;
A
#
# COMPACT_ATOMS: atom_id res chain seq x y z
N MET A 1 32.93 -39.74 -87.91
CA MET A 1 33.13 -39.95 -86.49
C MET A 1 32.70 -38.67 -85.79
N GLN A 2 31.45 -38.62 -85.25
CA GLN A 2 30.86 -37.37 -84.76
C GLN A 2 30.98 -37.33 -83.23
N ILE A 3 31.51 -36.27 -82.69
CA ILE A 3 31.61 -35.97 -81.29
C ILE A 3 30.40 -35.07 -80.96
N LYS A 4 29.43 -35.63 -80.23
CA LYS A 4 28.32 -34.84 -79.67
C LYS A 4 28.81 -34.03 -78.46
N ARG A 5 28.66 -32.72 -78.51
CA ARG A 5 28.86 -31.82 -77.38
C ARG A 5 27.60 -31.83 -76.53
N LEU A 6 27.72 -32.27 -75.29
CA LEU A 6 26.72 -32.06 -74.25
C LEU A 6 26.96 -30.68 -73.62
N VAL A 7 26.00 -29.80 -73.75
CA VAL A 7 25.99 -28.51 -73.01
C VAL A 7 25.19 -28.77 -71.73
N SER A 8 25.88 -28.86 -70.62
CA SER A 8 25.24 -28.87 -69.30
C SER A 8 24.94 -27.44 -68.86
N THR A 9 23.65 -27.12 -68.83
CA THR A 9 23.16 -25.84 -68.25
C THR A 9 23.14 -25.97 -66.76
N LEU A 10 24.06 -25.30 -66.09
CA LEU A 10 24.14 -25.18 -64.64
C LEU A 10 23.13 -24.10 -64.19
N LEU A 11 21.96 -24.53 -63.67
CA LEU A 11 21.01 -23.62 -63.00
C LEU A 11 21.58 -23.32 -61.63
N VAL A 12 22.13 -22.09 -61.47
CA VAL A 12 22.46 -21.56 -60.14
C VAL A 12 21.19 -21.06 -59.50
N ALA A 13 20.63 -21.88 -58.58
CA ALA A 13 19.59 -21.43 -57.69
C ALA A 13 20.20 -20.51 -56.63
N LEU A 14 19.98 -19.19 -56.76
CA LEU A 14 20.22 -18.22 -55.68
C LEU A 14 19.19 -18.53 -54.57
N PRO A 15 19.60 -18.83 -53.34
CA PRO A 15 18.67 -18.77 -52.22
C PRO A 15 18.36 -17.29 -52.00
N VAL A 16 17.12 -16.88 -52.28
CA VAL A 16 16.55 -15.66 -51.77
C VAL A 16 16.49 -15.83 -50.25
N LEU A 17 17.47 -15.35 -49.56
CA LEU A 17 17.39 -15.08 -48.14
C LEU A 17 16.29 -13.99 -47.94
N ALA A 18 15.05 -14.40 -47.90
CA ALA A 18 14.01 -13.66 -47.24
C ALA A 18 14.40 -13.63 -45.76
N GLY A 19 15.28 -12.71 -45.41
CA GLY A 19 15.48 -12.30 -44.05
C GLY A 19 14.10 -11.87 -43.55
N CYS A 20 13.49 -12.66 -42.70
CA CYS A 20 12.50 -12.17 -41.77
C CYS A 20 13.19 -11.07 -40.99
N ARG A 21 13.05 -9.83 -41.45
CA ARG A 21 13.17 -8.68 -40.58
C ARG A 21 11.96 -8.71 -39.68
N THR A 22 12.00 -9.54 -38.67
CA THR A 22 11.39 -9.20 -37.40
C THR A 22 12.28 -8.09 -36.85
N ASP A 23 12.10 -6.89 -37.37
CA ASP A 23 12.31 -5.71 -36.57
C ASP A 23 11.27 -5.79 -35.43
N GLU A 24 11.44 -6.76 -34.54
CA GLU A 24 11.05 -6.58 -33.18
C GLU A 24 11.94 -5.43 -32.72
N LYS A 25 11.42 -4.24 -32.95
CA LYS A 25 11.95 -3.06 -32.33
C LYS A 25 11.97 -3.38 -30.85
N LEU A 26 13.17 -3.54 -30.28
CA LEU A 26 13.42 -3.39 -28.84
C LEU A 26 13.13 -1.92 -28.49
N ASN A 27 11.94 -1.46 -28.84
CA ASN A 27 11.47 -0.14 -28.55
C ASN A 27 10.90 -0.22 -27.13
N ALA A 28 11.33 0.68 -26.29
CA ALA A 28 10.51 1.06 -25.14
C ALA A 28 9.05 1.21 -25.62
N PRO A 29 8.05 0.77 -24.84
CA PRO A 29 6.65 0.97 -25.21
C PRO A 29 6.42 2.39 -25.70
N ASP A 30 5.61 2.58 -26.75
CA ASP A 30 5.28 3.91 -27.22
C ASP A 30 4.60 4.68 -26.09
N VAL A 31 5.19 5.78 -25.65
CA VAL A 31 4.61 6.63 -24.61
C VAL A 31 3.32 7.21 -25.15
N LEU A 32 2.19 7.00 -24.43
CA LEU A 32 0.88 7.44 -24.88
C LEU A 32 0.74 8.97 -24.97
N ASP A 33 1.44 9.70 -24.09
CA ASP A 33 1.44 11.16 -24.06
C ASP A 33 2.83 11.66 -23.63
N PRO A 34 3.36 12.73 -24.23
CA PRO A 34 4.66 13.30 -23.87
C PRO A 34 4.84 13.64 -22.39
N ILE A 35 3.76 13.96 -21.66
CA ILE A 35 3.83 14.23 -20.22
C ILE A 35 4.24 13.00 -19.42
N PHE A 36 4.06 11.78 -19.95
CA PHE A 36 4.40 10.53 -19.26
C PHE A 36 5.79 9.98 -19.62
N GLN A 37 6.59 10.72 -20.42
CA GLN A 37 7.86 10.24 -20.94
C GLN A 37 8.83 9.78 -19.83
N ARG A 38 8.82 10.45 -18.68
CA ARG A 38 9.60 10.09 -17.50
C ARG A 38 8.71 10.18 -16.26
N TYR A 39 8.00 9.09 -16.01
CA TYR A 39 7.14 8.98 -14.84
C TYR A 39 7.96 8.58 -13.61
N VAL A 40 7.73 9.26 -12.48
CA VAL A 40 8.29 8.95 -11.16
C VAL A 40 7.17 8.84 -10.13
N SER A 41 7.32 7.93 -9.19
CA SER A 41 6.39 7.75 -8.08
C SER A 41 7.12 7.89 -6.75
N MET A 42 6.61 8.74 -5.87
CA MET A 42 7.10 8.96 -4.50
C MET A 42 6.04 8.53 -3.50
N GLY A 43 6.47 8.09 -2.32
CA GLY A 43 5.52 7.71 -1.28
C GLY A 43 6.06 6.76 -0.24
N ASN A 44 5.14 6.00 0.34
CA ASN A 44 5.41 5.07 1.43
C ASN A 44 5.32 3.60 0.98
N SER A 45 4.99 2.70 1.92
CA SER A 45 4.84 1.26 1.70
C SER A 45 3.83 0.92 0.60
N ILE A 46 2.73 1.66 0.49
CA ILE A 46 1.69 1.40 -0.53
C ILE A 46 2.30 1.61 -1.92
N THR A 47 2.93 2.74 -2.16
CA THR A 47 3.58 3.06 -3.43
C THR A 47 4.73 2.10 -3.74
N ALA A 48 5.49 1.66 -2.72
CA ALA A 48 6.56 0.69 -2.88
C ALA A 48 6.06 -0.73 -3.24
N GLY A 49 4.80 -1.06 -2.96
CA GLY A 49 4.22 -2.40 -3.15
C GLY A 49 4.42 -3.34 -1.95
N TYR A 50 4.38 -2.78 -0.74
CA TYR A 50 4.42 -3.57 0.49
C TYR A 50 3.06 -4.24 0.73
N MET A 51 3.04 -5.53 0.99
CA MET A 51 1.83 -6.35 1.15
C MET A 51 2.07 -7.44 2.19
N SER A 52 1.07 -7.71 3.03
CA SER A 52 1.16 -8.78 4.06
C SER A 52 2.37 -8.62 4.99
N ALA A 53 2.55 -7.43 5.53
CA ALA A 53 3.66 -7.06 6.43
C ALA A 53 5.05 -7.40 5.84
N GLY A 54 5.22 -7.24 4.53
CA GLY A 54 6.47 -7.48 3.83
C GLY A 54 6.47 -6.98 2.39
N ILE A 55 7.61 -7.08 1.73
CA ILE A 55 7.79 -6.63 0.36
C ILE A 55 8.82 -7.50 -0.36
N ASN A 56 8.52 -7.92 -1.58
CA ASN A 56 9.42 -8.62 -2.48
C ASN A 56 9.15 -8.23 -3.94
N ASP A 57 9.91 -8.76 -4.88
CA ASP A 57 9.75 -8.43 -6.31
C ASP A 57 8.33 -8.72 -6.83
N SER A 58 7.69 -9.80 -6.34
CA SER A 58 6.31 -10.13 -6.74
C SER A 58 5.29 -9.10 -6.26
N THR A 59 5.41 -8.61 -5.02
CA THR A 59 4.50 -7.57 -4.50
C THR A 59 4.79 -6.21 -5.11
N GLN A 60 6.07 -5.88 -5.35
CA GLN A 60 6.47 -4.64 -6.00
C GLN A 60 5.83 -4.48 -7.40
N LYS A 61 5.80 -5.56 -8.18
CA LYS A 61 5.17 -5.59 -9.52
C LYS A 61 3.67 -5.31 -9.51
N ARG A 62 3.00 -5.52 -8.39
CA ARG A 62 1.55 -5.32 -8.21
C ARG A 62 1.20 -3.94 -7.68
N SER A 63 2.19 -3.10 -7.40
CA SER A 63 1.97 -1.71 -6.96
C SER A 63 1.25 -0.89 -8.03
N TYR A 64 0.31 -0.05 -7.61
CA TYR A 64 -0.37 0.88 -8.51
C TYR A 64 0.61 1.74 -9.34
N ALA A 65 1.76 2.07 -8.77
CA ALA A 65 2.79 2.86 -9.44
C ALA A 65 3.40 2.11 -10.64
N VAL A 66 3.64 0.81 -10.49
CA VAL A 66 4.12 -0.05 -11.60
C VAL A 66 3.03 -0.22 -12.66
N LEU A 67 1.77 -0.41 -12.25
CA LEU A 67 0.64 -0.54 -13.17
C LEU A 67 0.44 0.75 -13.98
N LEU A 68 0.51 1.91 -13.35
CA LEU A 68 0.44 3.21 -14.06
C LEU A 68 1.62 3.40 -15.00
N GLY A 69 2.85 3.05 -14.59
CA GLY A 69 4.01 3.13 -15.47
C GLY A 69 3.83 2.30 -16.76
N ALA A 70 3.27 1.10 -16.62
CA ALA A 70 2.92 0.25 -17.76
C ALA A 70 1.83 0.89 -18.65
N ALA A 71 0.78 1.44 -18.04
CA ALA A 71 -0.30 2.12 -18.76
C ALA A 71 0.16 3.40 -19.48
N MET A 72 1.14 4.10 -18.91
CA MET A 72 1.77 5.28 -19.51
C MET A 72 2.72 4.93 -20.66
N GLY A 73 3.02 3.64 -20.87
CA GLY A 73 3.97 3.17 -21.88
C GLY A 73 5.41 3.63 -21.60
N THR A 74 5.78 3.84 -20.33
CA THR A 74 7.11 4.32 -19.96
C THR A 74 7.92 3.25 -19.22
N SER A 75 9.25 3.29 -19.36
CA SER A 75 10.13 2.46 -18.54
C SER A 75 10.02 2.88 -17.07
N PHE A 76 9.79 1.90 -16.18
CA PHE A 76 9.55 2.17 -14.78
C PHE A 76 10.40 1.27 -13.89
N ASN A 77 11.54 1.80 -13.46
CA ASN A 77 12.50 1.09 -12.61
C ASN A 77 12.17 1.31 -11.13
N TYR A 78 12.17 0.24 -10.37
CA TYR A 78 11.98 0.25 -8.91
C TYR A 78 13.15 -0.45 -8.21
N PRO A 79 13.41 -0.20 -6.91
CA PRO A 79 14.47 -0.85 -6.16
C PRO A 79 14.15 -2.33 -5.92
N ARG A 80 14.36 -3.16 -6.95
CA ARG A 80 13.98 -4.56 -6.97
C ARG A 80 14.66 -5.36 -5.87
N LEU A 81 13.87 -6.16 -5.14
CA LEU A 81 14.35 -7.01 -4.08
C LEU A 81 14.65 -8.43 -4.58
N ASN A 82 15.72 -9.03 -4.04
CA ASN A 82 16.04 -10.44 -4.28
C ASN A 82 15.28 -11.37 -3.33
N GLY A 83 15.18 -12.64 -3.71
CA GLY A 83 14.76 -13.74 -2.87
C GLY A 83 13.41 -13.51 -2.19
N ARG A 84 13.41 -13.61 -0.87
CA ARG A 84 12.20 -13.52 -0.06
C ARG A 84 11.71 -12.08 0.15
N GLY A 85 12.59 -11.08 -0.01
CA GLY A 85 12.28 -9.65 0.16
C GLY A 85 12.77 -9.06 1.49
N CYS A 86 12.17 -7.91 1.88
CA CYS A 86 12.57 -7.14 3.05
C CYS A 86 11.37 -6.38 3.70
N ALA A 87 10.82 -6.82 4.83
CA ALA A 87 10.83 -8.20 5.32
C ALA A 87 10.09 -9.12 4.33
N PRO A 88 10.31 -10.45 4.34
CA PRO A 88 9.51 -11.36 3.54
C PRO A 88 8.02 -11.24 3.88
N PRO A 89 7.09 -11.18 2.92
CA PRO A 89 5.66 -11.11 3.18
C PRO A 89 5.13 -12.28 4.01
N PHE A 90 4.09 -12.06 4.80
CA PHE A 90 3.38 -13.16 5.46
C PHE A 90 2.75 -14.10 4.43
N THR A 91 2.86 -15.40 4.69
CA THR A 91 2.01 -16.45 4.14
C THR A 91 0.96 -16.89 5.16
N ASN A 92 1.19 -16.59 6.46
CA ASN A 92 0.24 -16.83 7.53
C ASN A 92 0.53 -15.86 8.69
N ASN A 93 -0.43 -15.00 9.02
CA ASN A 93 -0.30 -13.99 10.06
C ASN A 93 -0.55 -14.51 11.48
N VAL A 94 -1.18 -15.69 11.64
CA VAL A 94 -1.40 -16.34 12.94
C VAL A 94 -0.12 -17.03 13.40
N THR A 95 0.48 -17.86 12.55
CA THR A 95 1.73 -18.55 12.83
C THR A 95 2.96 -17.70 12.55
N GLN A 96 2.79 -16.47 12.03
CA GLN A 96 3.86 -15.57 11.62
C GLN A 96 4.73 -16.13 10.47
N ALA A 97 4.26 -17.17 9.77
CA ALA A 97 4.99 -17.77 8.65
C ALA A 97 5.11 -16.77 7.47
N ARG A 98 6.27 -16.76 6.83
CA ARG A 98 6.64 -15.83 5.79
C ARG A 98 7.09 -16.53 4.51
N VAL A 99 7.14 -15.83 3.41
CA VAL A 99 7.68 -16.31 2.13
C VAL A 99 9.08 -16.89 2.35
N GLY A 100 9.31 -18.09 1.80
CA GLY A 100 10.54 -18.87 2.00
C GLY A 100 10.57 -19.71 3.26
N GLY A 101 9.48 -19.71 4.05
CA GLY A 101 9.35 -20.50 5.29
C GLY A 101 9.95 -19.82 6.53
N GLY A 102 9.51 -20.28 7.70
CA GLY A 102 9.90 -19.72 9.00
C GLY A 102 9.26 -18.34 9.27
N THR A 103 9.74 -17.70 10.35
CA THR A 103 9.18 -16.44 10.87
C THR A 103 10.15 -15.25 10.78
N SER A 104 11.31 -15.43 10.16
CA SER A 104 12.37 -14.43 10.09
C SER A 104 11.93 -13.19 9.30
N THR A 105 12.17 -12.02 9.89
CA THR A 105 11.98 -10.71 9.25
C THR A 105 13.27 -10.19 8.60
N THR A 106 14.36 -10.96 8.64
CA THR A 106 15.65 -10.56 8.05
C THR A 106 15.49 -10.30 6.56
N CYS A 107 15.94 -9.13 6.14
CA CYS A 107 15.92 -8.71 4.75
C CYS A 107 16.92 -9.48 3.90
N ASP A 108 16.49 -9.95 2.75
CA ASP A 108 17.39 -10.38 1.69
C ASP A 108 17.98 -9.14 0.99
N LEU A 109 19.14 -9.32 0.32
CA LEU A 109 19.80 -8.20 -0.33
C LEU A 109 18.97 -7.67 -1.49
N ARG A 110 18.99 -6.35 -1.65
CA ARG A 110 18.42 -5.68 -2.83
C ARG A 110 19.29 -5.96 -4.07
N VAL A 111 18.66 -6.05 -5.24
CA VAL A 111 19.41 -6.00 -6.52
C VAL A 111 20.18 -4.68 -6.58
N PRO A 112 21.44 -4.66 -7.05
CA PRO A 112 22.14 -3.41 -7.28
C PRO A 112 21.27 -2.42 -8.07
N LEU A 113 21.35 -1.13 -7.70
CA LEU A 113 20.63 -0.10 -8.44
C LEU A 113 21.35 0.13 -9.78
N GLU A 114 20.60 -0.11 -10.86
CA GLU A 114 21.06 0.17 -12.22
C GLU A 114 20.23 1.31 -12.80
N GLY A 115 20.91 2.33 -13.30
CA GLY A 115 20.24 3.47 -13.90
C GLY A 115 19.45 4.33 -12.91
N THR A 116 18.44 5.01 -13.43
CA THR A 116 17.59 5.93 -12.70
C THR A 116 16.40 5.20 -12.09
N LEU A 117 16.09 5.49 -10.81
CA LEU A 117 14.89 4.96 -10.16
C LEU A 117 13.66 5.80 -10.51
N ASN A 118 12.59 5.12 -10.86
CA ASN A 118 11.27 5.69 -11.13
C ASN A 118 10.34 5.54 -9.91
N ASN A 119 10.38 4.40 -9.22
CA ASN A 119 9.72 4.27 -7.93
C ASN A 119 10.73 4.57 -6.82
N THR A 120 10.56 5.71 -6.16
CA THR A 120 11.44 6.14 -5.06
C THR A 120 10.80 5.93 -3.69
N ALA A 121 9.63 5.31 -3.64
CA ALA A 121 8.89 5.09 -2.41
C ALA A 121 9.60 4.13 -1.45
N VAL A 122 9.44 4.39 -0.15
CA VAL A 122 10.07 3.63 0.92
C VAL A 122 9.04 3.19 1.95
N PRO A 123 8.97 1.90 2.30
CA PRO A 123 8.08 1.43 3.36
C PRO A 123 8.32 2.17 4.67
N GLY A 124 7.22 2.56 5.34
CA GLY A 124 7.27 3.29 6.60
C GLY A 124 7.54 4.79 6.48
N ALA A 125 7.79 5.33 5.27
CA ALA A 125 8.08 6.75 5.11
C ALA A 125 6.89 7.63 5.55
N ARG A 126 7.19 8.64 6.35
CA ARG A 126 6.38 9.83 6.61
C ARG A 126 6.73 10.91 5.61
N VAL A 127 6.00 12.01 5.59
CA VAL A 127 6.30 13.14 4.69
C VAL A 127 7.75 13.63 4.83
N GLN A 128 8.30 13.64 6.04
CA GLN A 128 9.68 14.01 6.30
C GLN A 128 10.70 13.16 5.53
N GLU A 129 10.48 11.86 5.40
CA GLU A 129 11.43 10.95 4.76
C GLU A 129 11.48 11.09 3.23
N LEU A 130 10.60 11.87 2.62
CA LEU A 130 10.78 12.29 1.23
C LEU A 130 11.93 13.28 1.09
N LEU A 131 12.13 14.13 2.11
CA LEU A 131 13.10 15.22 2.16
C LEU A 131 14.42 14.83 2.81
N SER A 132 14.44 13.78 3.61
CA SER A 132 15.56 13.42 4.47
C SER A 132 15.94 11.95 4.38
N ASN A 133 17.21 11.66 4.70
CA ASN A 133 17.77 10.33 4.91
C ASN A 133 18.88 10.45 5.98
N PHE A 134 19.37 9.33 6.52
CA PHE A 134 20.51 9.35 7.43
C PHE A 134 21.67 10.12 6.80
N GLY A 135 22.05 11.26 7.41
CA GLY A 135 23.11 12.13 6.92
C GLY A 135 22.74 13.08 5.79
N VAL A 136 21.49 13.02 5.21
CA VAL A 136 21.15 13.86 4.05
C VAL A 136 19.66 14.25 4.06
N PRO A 137 19.30 15.40 4.57
CA PRO A 137 19.84 15.97 5.81
C PRO A 137 19.69 15.02 6.99
N ALA A 138 20.44 15.23 8.05
CA ALA A 138 20.63 14.29 9.18
C ALA A 138 19.41 14.14 10.12
N SER A 139 18.22 13.86 9.61
CA SER A 139 17.00 13.82 10.42
C SER A 139 16.05 12.63 10.16
N SER A 140 16.32 11.79 9.15
CA SER A 140 15.48 10.63 8.91
C SER A 140 15.70 9.55 9.94
N SER A 141 14.59 9.01 10.49
CA SER A 141 14.58 7.84 11.37
C SER A 141 14.35 6.52 10.63
N ASN A 142 14.00 6.56 9.35
CA ASN A 142 13.68 5.37 8.55
C ASN A 142 14.94 4.78 7.88
N ALA A 143 15.50 3.72 8.48
CA ALA A 143 16.67 3.03 7.94
C ALA A 143 16.44 2.41 6.56
N LEU A 144 15.19 2.09 6.20
CA LEU A 144 14.86 1.54 4.87
C LEU A 144 15.10 2.57 3.76
N THR A 145 15.09 3.88 4.04
CA THR A 145 15.43 4.90 3.05
C THR A 145 16.83 4.66 2.48
N THR A 146 17.83 4.41 3.32
CA THR A 146 19.18 4.06 2.87
C THR A 146 19.21 2.75 2.08
N PHE A 147 18.50 1.73 2.57
CA PHE A 147 18.45 0.43 1.91
C PHE A 147 17.82 0.51 0.50
N PHE A 148 16.69 1.17 0.37
CA PHE A 148 15.97 1.28 -0.91
C PHE A 148 16.64 2.26 -1.88
N LEU A 149 17.13 3.40 -1.39
CA LEU A 149 17.56 4.51 -2.22
C LEU A 149 19.09 4.71 -2.28
N GLY A 150 19.87 3.85 -1.60
CA GLY A 150 21.33 3.92 -1.65
C GLY A 150 21.90 5.22 -1.08
N GLY A 151 21.35 5.70 0.04
CA GLY A 151 21.86 6.89 0.75
C GLY A 151 21.32 8.23 0.26
N LYS A 152 20.38 8.24 -0.70
CA LYS A 152 19.71 9.46 -1.19
C LYS A 152 18.29 9.59 -0.64
N THR A 153 17.74 10.80 -0.64
CA THR A 153 16.33 11.04 -0.33
C THR A 153 15.43 10.69 -1.52
N GLN A 154 14.13 10.59 -1.30
CA GLN A 154 13.17 10.39 -2.40
C GLN A 154 13.21 11.56 -3.38
N ILE A 155 13.28 12.81 -2.88
CA ILE A 155 13.42 14.02 -3.72
C ILE A 155 14.70 14.00 -4.55
N GLN A 156 15.84 13.62 -3.98
CA GLN A 156 17.09 13.53 -4.74
C GLN A 156 16.98 12.49 -5.88
N ARG A 157 16.35 11.32 -5.61
CA ARG A 157 16.13 10.30 -6.63
C ARG A 157 15.14 10.77 -7.70
N MET A 158 14.06 11.44 -7.29
CA MET A 158 13.09 12.03 -8.20
C MET A 158 13.77 13.07 -9.13
N THR A 159 14.55 13.99 -8.56
CA THR A 159 15.27 15.02 -9.33
C THR A 159 16.27 14.40 -10.33
N GLU A 160 16.99 13.33 -9.92
CA GLU A 160 17.89 12.59 -10.83
C GLU A 160 17.17 11.97 -12.02
N ALA A 161 15.92 11.54 -11.82
CA ALA A 161 15.10 10.98 -12.88
C ALA A 161 14.60 12.04 -13.87
N GLN A 162 14.74 13.32 -13.58
CA GLN A 162 14.27 14.42 -14.42
C GLN A 162 12.83 14.19 -14.89
N PRO A 163 11.85 14.04 -13.96
CA PRO A 163 10.51 13.60 -14.29
C PRO A 163 9.80 14.57 -15.21
N THR A 164 8.87 14.05 -16.01
CA THR A 164 7.85 14.82 -16.70
C THR A 164 6.49 14.67 -16.01
N PHE A 165 6.32 13.57 -15.25
CA PHE A 165 5.14 13.29 -14.44
C PHE A 165 5.52 12.65 -13.12
N VAL A 166 4.87 13.07 -12.02
CA VAL A 166 5.10 12.54 -10.67
C VAL A 166 3.79 12.15 -10.01
N THR A 167 3.72 10.97 -9.38
CA THR A 167 2.66 10.66 -8.42
C THR A 167 3.19 10.71 -7.01
N VAL A 168 2.39 11.25 -6.07
CA VAL A 168 2.73 11.33 -4.64
C VAL A 168 1.61 10.74 -3.80
N TRP A 169 1.91 9.69 -3.04
CA TRP A 169 1.01 9.18 -2.01
C TRP A 169 1.77 9.02 -0.69
N ILE A 170 1.68 10.03 0.14
CA ILE A 170 2.38 10.14 1.41
C ILE A 170 1.45 10.72 2.49
N GLY A 171 1.80 10.55 3.76
CA GLY A 171 1.03 11.05 4.90
C GLY A 171 0.34 9.96 5.70
N ASN A 172 0.16 8.76 5.15
CA ASN A 172 -0.48 7.67 5.88
C ASN A 172 0.30 7.31 7.16
N ASN A 173 1.62 7.23 7.11
CA ASN A 173 2.45 6.92 8.29
C ASN A 173 2.57 8.08 9.29
N ASP A 174 2.21 9.28 8.88
CA ASP A 174 2.13 10.46 9.74
C ASP A 174 1.00 10.34 10.78
N VAL A 175 0.06 9.41 10.55
CA VAL A 175 -1.05 9.06 11.44
C VAL A 175 -1.02 7.58 11.84
N LEU A 176 -0.76 6.67 10.91
CA LEU A 176 -0.87 5.22 11.09
C LEU A 176 0.03 4.69 12.21
N GLY A 177 1.21 5.31 12.43
CA GLY A 177 2.11 4.94 13.51
C GLY A 177 1.48 5.02 14.90
N SER A 178 0.52 5.91 15.08
CA SER A 178 -0.28 6.00 16.30
C SER A 178 -1.23 4.81 16.44
N LEU A 179 -2.04 4.53 15.41
CA LEU A 179 -3.00 3.41 15.43
C LEU A 179 -2.32 2.05 15.62
N THR A 180 -1.15 1.84 15.01
CA THR A 180 -0.44 0.56 15.01
C THR A 180 0.60 0.43 16.12
N SER A 181 0.70 1.39 17.03
CA SER A 181 1.60 1.33 18.18
C SER A 181 1.29 0.13 19.05
N SER A 182 2.30 -0.71 19.30
CA SER A 182 2.16 -1.86 20.19
C SER A 182 2.26 -1.48 21.68
N ALA A 183 2.77 -0.29 21.98
CA ALA A 183 2.93 0.17 23.35
C ALA A 183 1.72 0.97 23.85
N ASN A 184 1.13 1.78 22.96
CA ASN A 184 -0.04 2.60 23.23
C ASN A 184 -0.71 2.96 21.90
N PRO A 185 -1.69 2.16 21.42
CA PRO A 185 -2.47 2.49 20.24
C PRO A 185 -3.25 3.79 20.46
N GLY A 186 -3.26 4.66 19.46
CA GLY A 186 -3.95 5.95 19.57
C GLY A 186 -3.07 7.10 20.07
N ASN A 187 -1.86 6.82 20.57
CA ASN A 187 -0.98 7.85 21.16
C ASN A 187 -0.79 9.07 20.23
N PRO A 188 -1.30 10.25 20.61
CA PRO A 188 -1.24 11.46 19.78
C PRO A 188 0.18 11.98 19.53
N ALA A 189 1.15 11.63 20.40
CA ALA A 189 2.55 12.01 20.21
C ALA A 189 3.21 11.34 18.99
N LEU A 190 2.58 10.29 18.44
CA LEU A 190 3.03 9.58 17.24
C LEU A 190 2.42 10.14 15.94
N VAL A 191 1.50 11.09 16.03
CA VAL A 191 0.91 11.82 14.90
C VAL A 191 1.78 13.03 14.56
N THR A 192 2.11 13.21 13.29
CA THR A 192 2.83 14.39 12.83
C THR A 192 1.93 15.63 13.02
N PRO A 193 2.38 16.70 13.71
CA PRO A 193 1.60 17.92 13.85
C PRO A 193 1.26 18.54 12.50
N LEU A 194 0.04 19.07 12.36
CA LEU A 194 -0.47 19.61 11.08
C LEU A 194 0.46 20.64 10.45
N ASN A 195 0.96 21.60 11.24
CA ASN A 195 1.88 22.63 10.76
C ASN A 195 3.22 22.06 10.26
N THR A 196 3.69 20.98 10.88
CA THR A 196 4.90 20.27 10.44
C THR A 196 4.63 19.53 9.13
N PHE A 197 3.49 18.83 9.06
CA PHE A 197 3.07 18.12 7.86
C PHE A 197 2.96 19.08 6.67
N THR A 198 2.22 20.18 6.82
CA THR A 198 2.00 21.16 5.74
C THR A 198 3.31 21.73 5.21
N ALA A 199 4.18 22.21 6.10
CA ALA A 199 5.48 22.78 5.70
C ALA A 199 6.38 21.77 4.95
N GLN A 200 6.38 20.50 5.38
CA GLN A 200 7.14 19.45 4.72
C GLN A 200 6.48 19.06 3.39
N TYR A 201 5.16 18.98 3.33
CA TYR A 201 4.43 18.64 2.11
C TYR A 201 4.63 19.72 1.04
N ASP A 202 4.57 21.01 1.42
CA ASP A 202 4.84 22.14 0.51
C ASP A 202 6.26 22.04 -0.07
N SER A 203 7.26 21.71 0.77
CA SER A 203 8.63 21.53 0.31
C SER A 203 8.77 20.38 -0.70
N VAL A 204 7.94 19.32 -0.59
CA VAL A 204 7.89 18.24 -1.58
C VAL A 204 7.30 18.76 -2.89
N LEU A 205 6.19 19.51 -2.84
CA LEU A 205 5.55 20.07 -4.02
C LEU A 205 6.43 21.10 -4.74
N ASP A 206 7.11 21.96 -4.00
CA ASP A 206 8.07 22.92 -4.54
C ASP A 206 9.21 22.22 -5.30
N ALA A 207 9.72 21.10 -4.74
CA ALA A 207 10.74 20.31 -5.40
C ALA A 207 10.25 19.66 -6.70
N ILE A 208 8.98 19.24 -6.77
CA ILE A 208 8.37 18.73 -8.00
C ILE A 208 8.23 19.84 -9.03
N GLU A 209 7.67 20.99 -8.65
CA GLU A 209 7.50 22.14 -9.55
C GLU A 209 8.85 22.63 -10.12
N ALA A 210 9.90 22.61 -9.31
CA ALA A 210 11.25 22.98 -9.76
C ALA A 210 11.78 22.09 -10.90
N THR A 211 11.23 20.87 -11.09
CA THR A 211 11.57 20.00 -12.25
C THR A 211 10.76 20.32 -13.50
N GLY A 212 9.68 21.09 -13.39
CA GLY A 212 8.70 21.34 -14.46
C GLY A 212 7.74 20.16 -14.70
N ALA A 213 7.75 19.12 -13.87
CA ALA A 213 6.87 17.97 -13.99
C ALA A 213 5.41 18.31 -13.64
N ARG A 214 4.47 17.63 -14.31
CA ARG A 214 3.08 17.54 -13.83
C ARG A 214 2.98 16.54 -12.70
N ALA A 215 1.96 16.66 -11.86
CA ALA A 215 1.80 15.75 -10.72
C ALA A 215 0.37 15.30 -10.47
N ALA A 216 0.23 14.11 -9.88
CA ALA A 216 -1.02 13.64 -9.30
C ALA A 216 -0.78 13.24 -7.83
N LEU A 217 -1.60 13.80 -6.95
CA LEU A 217 -1.54 13.61 -5.51
C LEU A 217 -2.64 12.64 -5.07
N VAL A 218 -2.38 11.87 -4.03
CA VAL A 218 -3.40 11.02 -3.38
C VAL A 218 -3.57 11.47 -1.93
N THR A 219 -4.81 11.61 -1.49
CA THR A 219 -5.11 11.96 -0.10
C THR A 219 -4.74 10.83 0.88
N VAL A 220 -4.57 11.18 2.15
CA VAL A 220 -4.35 10.22 3.23
C VAL A 220 -5.65 9.45 3.48
N GLY A 221 -5.57 8.12 3.51
CA GLY A 221 -6.73 7.27 3.81
C GLY A 221 -7.16 7.41 5.27
N ASP A 222 -8.47 7.37 5.51
CA ASP A 222 -9.02 7.33 6.86
C ASP A 222 -8.59 6.04 7.58
N VAL A 223 -7.77 6.20 8.61
CA VAL A 223 -7.23 5.09 9.39
C VAL A 223 -8.29 4.38 10.25
N SER A 224 -9.46 4.99 10.44
CA SER A 224 -10.55 4.41 11.22
C SER A 224 -11.32 3.30 10.48
N VAL A 225 -11.14 3.20 9.17
CA VAL A 225 -11.87 2.23 8.32
C VAL A 225 -11.01 1.07 7.83
N ILE A 226 -9.72 1.06 8.14
CA ILE A 226 -8.87 -0.08 7.80
C ILE A 226 -9.19 -1.29 8.70
N PRO A 227 -9.27 -2.52 8.16
CA PRO A 227 -9.72 -3.68 8.92
C PRO A 227 -8.71 -4.17 9.97
N TYR A 228 -7.55 -3.54 10.07
CA TYR A 228 -6.57 -3.77 11.14
C TYR A 228 -7.14 -3.44 12.53
N ALA A 229 -8.07 -2.50 12.62
CA ALA A 229 -8.67 -2.13 13.90
C ALA A 229 -10.20 -2.30 13.82
N SER A 230 -10.76 -3.03 14.76
CA SER A 230 -12.19 -3.29 14.83
C SER A 230 -12.81 -2.59 16.04
N LYS A 231 -14.06 -2.13 15.91
CA LYS A 231 -14.77 -1.54 17.04
C LYS A 231 -14.86 -2.52 18.21
N GLY A 232 -14.63 -2.03 19.42
CA GLY A 232 -14.79 -2.81 20.65
C GLY A 232 -16.15 -3.47 20.77
N ALA A 233 -17.20 -2.76 20.32
CA ALA A 233 -18.56 -3.29 20.26
C ALA A 233 -18.69 -4.56 19.40
N ILE A 234 -17.94 -4.68 18.32
CA ILE A 234 -17.96 -5.87 17.47
C ILE A 234 -17.37 -7.07 18.23
N TRP A 235 -16.23 -6.88 18.90
CA TRP A 235 -15.63 -7.90 19.76
C TRP A 235 -16.58 -8.36 20.86
N TYR A 236 -17.26 -7.38 21.50
CA TYR A 236 -18.23 -7.66 22.54
C TYR A 236 -19.40 -8.52 22.02
N CYS A 237 -19.99 -8.12 20.89
CA CYS A 237 -21.13 -8.81 20.30
C CYS A 237 -20.79 -10.22 19.83
N LEU A 238 -19.65 -10.38 19.16
CA LEU A 238 -19.17 -11.69 18.71
C LEU A 238 -18.91 -12.65 19.88
N LYS A 239 -18.43 -12.14 21.03
CA LYS A 239 -18.18 -12.97 22.20
C LYS A 239 -19.44 -13.23 23.02
N ASN A 240 -20.19 -12.20 23.35
CA ASN A 240 -21.25 -12.27 24.36
C ASN A 240 -22.68 -12.40 23.76
N GLY A 241 -22.88 -12.00 22.50
CA GLY A 241 -24.19 -11.93 21.87
C GLY A 241 -25.06 -10.80 22.39
N GLY A 242 -26.36 -10.85 22.06
CA GLY A 242 -27.38 -9.92 22.57
C GLY A 242 -27.30 -8.50 22.04
N CYS A 243 -26.55 -8.24 20.99
CA CYS A 243 -26.41 -6.91 20.40
C CYS A 243 -27.52 -6.62 19.38
N PRO A 244 -27.97 -5.34 19.27
CA PRO A 244 -28.95 -4.94 18.26
C PRO A 244 -28.30 -4.88 16.86
N ALA A 245 -29.11 -5.16 15.82
CA ALA A 245 -28.69 -4.90 14.45
C ALA A 245 -28.33 -3.40 14.26
N PRO A 246 -27.34 -3.05 13.43
CA PRO A 246 -26.61 -3.87 12.47
C PRO A 246 -25.33 -4.57 13.02
N LEU A 247 -25.14 -4.64 14.34
CA LEU A 247 -24.00 -5.33 14.94
C LEU A 247 -24.08 -6.84 14.70
N PRO A 248 -22.93 -7.56 14.63
CA PRO A 248 -22.94 -8.99 14.34
C PRO A 248 -23.58 -9.80 15.47
N PRO A 249 -24.20 -10.97 15.15
CA PRO A 249 -24.61 -11.93 16.14
C PRO A 249 -23.40 -12.56 16.84
N GLN A 250 -23.67 -13.32 17.91
CA GLN A 250 -22.63 -14.10 18.60
C GLN A 250 -21.92 -15.06 17.63
N ASP A 251 -20.61 -15.09 17.68
CA ASP A 251 -19.78 -16.04 16.92
C ASP A 251 -19.58 -17.33 17.76
N PRO A 252 -20.00 -18.51 17.27
CA PRO A 252 -19.85 -19.75 18.03
C PRO A 252 -18.41 -20.10 18.38
N THR A 253 -17.46 -19.72 17.53
CA THR A 253 -16.03 -19.99 17.74
C THR A 253 -15.50 -19.18 18.92
N LEU A 254 -15.76 -17.88 18.94
CA LEU A 254 -15.34 -17.02 20.05
C LEU A 254 -16.11 -17.34 21.34
N ALA A 255 -17.42 -17.59 21.24
CA ALA A 255 -18.24 -17.96 22.37
C ALA A 255 -17.72 -19.25 23.04
N GLY A 256 -17.29 -20.22 22.23
CA GLY A 256 -16.77 -21.51 22.67
C GLY A 256 -15.42 -21.51 23.38
N ILE A 257 -14.70 -20.37 23.45
CA ILE A 257 -13.41 -20.26 24.14
C ILE A 257 -13.65 -19.71 25.56
N PRO A 258 -13.70 -20.53 26.61
CA PRO A 258 -14.09 -20.08 27.95
C PRO A 258 -13.08 -19.13 28.60
N THR A 259 -11.79 -19.28 28.24
CA THR A 259 -10.69 -18.45 28.73
C THR A 259 -10.58 -17.09 28.03
N PHE A 260 -11.33 -16.87 26.94
CA PHE A 260 -11.43 -15.59 26.25
C PHE A 260 -12.66 -14.83 26.74
N THR A 261 -12.49 -13.59 27.18
CA THR A 261 -13.58 -12.72 27.60
C THR A 261 -13.47 -11.35 26.92
N VAL A 262 -14.60 -10.65 26.80
CA VAL A 262 -14.66 -9.25 26.37
C VAL A 262 -15.45 -8.49 27.42
N ASN A 263 -14.82 -7.49 28.01
CA ASN A 263 -15.36 -6.70 29.09
C ASN A 263 -16.59 -5.88 28.65
N VAL A 264 -17.50 -5.61 29.58
CA VAL A 264 -18.67 -4.77 29.35
C VAL A 264 -18.30 -3.32 28.95
N SER A 265 -17.10 -2.84 29.24
CA SER A 265 -16.59 -1.57 28.75
C SER A 265 -16.59 -1.48 27.22
N CYS A 266 -16.55 -2.62 26.52
CA CYS A 266 -16.65 -2.73 25.06
C CYS A 266 -18.11 -2.83 24.56
N ALA A 267 -19.12 -2.87 25.43
CA ALA A 267 -20.52 -3.01 25.02
C ALA A 267 -20.96 -1.82 24.14
N PRO A 268 -21.89 -2.06 23.18
CA PRO A 268 -22.34 -1.01 22.27
C PRO A 268 -23.21 0.08 22.90
N VAL A 269 -23.81 -0.20 24.06
CA VAL A 269 -24.87 0.64 24.70
C VAL A 269 -24.40 1.20 26.03
N PRO A 270 -24.52 2.53 26.27
CA PRO A 270 -24.38 3.14 27.60
C PRO A 270 -25.41 2.59 28.60
N PRO A 271 -25.14 2.59 29.94
CA PRO A 271 -23.97 3.27 30.56
C PRO A 271 -22.71 2.42 30.60
N ALA A 272 -22.74 1.19 30.09
CA ALA A 272 -21.69 0.22 30.32
C ALA A 272 -20.54 0.31 29.32
N GLY A 273 -20.69 0.91 28.12
CA GLY A 273 -19.63 0.87 27.15
C GLY A 273 -19.62 1.96 26.08
N GLY A 274 -18.40 2.35 25.70
CA GLY A 274 -18.10 3.20 24.56
C GLY A 274 -17.66 2.41 23.32
N GLY A 275 -17.92 1.12 23.26
CA GLY A 275 -17.35 0.20 22.26
C GLY A 275 -17.62 0.53 20.79
N LEU A 276 -18.61 1.39 20.50
CA LEU A 276 -18.88 1.88 19.14
C LEU A 276 -17.85 2.91 18.64
N SER A 277 -17.21 3.62 19.56
CA SER A 277 -16.24 4.69 19.29
C SER A 277 -14.81 4.36 19.73
N ILE A 278 -14.59 3.13 20.19
CA ILE A 278 -13.26 2.63 20.60
C ILE A 278 -12.84 1.56 19.61
N LEU A 279 -11.57 1.62 19.17
CA LEU A 279 -11.00 0.60 18.27
C LEU A 279 -10.05 -0.31 19.03
N VAL A 280 -10.16 -1.60 18.77
CA VAL A 280 -9.23 -2.64 19.23
C VAL A 280 -8.33 -3.01 18.07
N PRO A 281 -7.02 -2.73 18.11
CA PRO A 281 -6.07 -3.15 17.08
C PRO A 281 -6.02 -4.68 16.98
N TRP A 282 -5.86 -5.17 15.76
CA TRP A 282 -5.80 -6.61 15.49
C TRP A 282 -4.70 -7.32 16.29
N THR A 283 -3.55 -6.71 16.44
CA THR A 283 -2.43 -7.28 17.23
C THR A 283 -2.78 -7.51 18.69
N VAL A 284 -3.57 -6.61 19.29
CA VAL A 284 -4.08 -6.77 20.65
C VAL A 284 -5.11 -7.91 20.68
N GLY A 285 -6.10 -7.86 19.79
CA GLY A 285 -7.13 -8.89 19.70
C GLY A 285 -6.55 -10.28 19.48
N LEU A 286 -5.60 -10.42 18.53
CA LEU A 286 -4.93 -11.69 18.25
C LEU A 286 -4.10 -12.19 19.44
N THR A 287 -3.38 -11.31 20.14
CA THR A 287 -2.61 -11.69 21.34
C THR A 287 -3.53 -12.24 22.43
N LYS A 288 -4.62 -11.54 22.72
CA LYS A 288 -5.60 -12.01 23.72
C LYS A 288 -6.25 -13.34 23.29
N LEU A 289 -6.65 -13.45 22.04
CA LEU A 289 -7.23 -14.67 21.48
C LEU A 289 -6.25 -15.85 21.53
N SER A 290 -5.02 -15.66 21.10
CA SER A 290 -3.97 -16.71 21.14
C SER A 290 -3.65 -17.16 22.56
N THR A 291 -3.59 -16.22 23.51
CA THR A 291 -3.39 -16.51 24.94
C THR A 291 -4.54 -17.37 25.47
N ALA A 292 -5.78 -17.03 25.10
CA ALA A 292 -6.93 -17.80 25.53
C ALA A 292 -7.01 -19.20 24.91
N ILE A 293 -6.67 -19.34 23.62
CA ILE A 293 -6.56 -20.65 22.94
C ILE A 293 -5.50 -21.53 23.59
N ALA A 294 -4.41 -20.95 24.10
CA ALA A 294 -3.37 -21.65 24.85
C ALA A 294 -3.84 -22.06 26.28
N GLY A 295 -5.08 -21.76 26.67
CA GLY A 295 -5.68 -22.15 27.97
C GLY A 295 -5.48 -21.13 29.09
N PHE A 296 -4.93 -19.95 28.81
CA PHE A 296 -4.73 -18.89 29.81
C PHE A 296 -5.85 -17.84 29.72
N PRO A 297 -6.36 -17.32 30.86
CA PRO A 297 -7.36 -16.26 30.84
C PRO A 297 -6.85 -15.02 30.11
N ALA A 298 -7.66 -14.50 29.20
CA ALA A 298 -7.36 -13.27 28.47
C ALA A 298 -8.64 -12.47 28.22
N THR A 299 -8.56 -11.15 28.43
CA THR A 299 -9.69 -10.23 28.32
C THR A 299 -9.37 -9.08 27.40
N ILE A 300 -10.27 -8.78 26.47
CA ILE A 300 -10.29 -7.48 25.79
C ILE A 300 -11.09 -6.53 26.70
N ASP A 301 -10.46 -5.43 27.12
CA ASP A 301 -11.05 -4.42 27.97
C ASP A 301 -10.88 -3.03 27.36
N CYS A 302 -11.99 -2.42 26.94
CA CYS A 302 -12.00 -1.12 26.30
C CYS A 302 -11.76 0.05 27.27
N SER A 303 -11.58 -0.20 28.54
CA SER A 303 -11.15 0.80 29.54
C SER A 303 -9.64 0.84 29.75
N VAL A 304 -8.89 -0.07 29.12
CA VAL A 304 -7.42 -0.12 29.21
C VAL A 304 -6.81 0.68 28.06
N ASP A 305 -6.43 1.91 28.37
CA ASP A 305 -5.99 2.91 27.40
C ASP A 305 -4.87 2.44 26.47
N ASN A 306 -3.87 1.74 27.00
CA ASN A 306 -2.72 1.26 26.21
C ASN A 306 -2.99 -0.05 25.42
N GLU A 307 -4.22 -0.54 25.39
CA GLU A 307 -4.64 -1.71 24.60
C GLU A 307 -5.62 -1.34 23.48
N VAL A 308 -6.19 -0.13 23.52
CA VAL A 308 -7.22 0.32 22.59
C VAL A 308 -6.92 1.73 22.07
N VAL A 309 -7.56 2.10 20.98
CA VAL A 309 -7.67 3.51 20.58
C VAL A 309 -8.95 4.05 21.20
N THR A 310 -8.83 4.94 22.15
CA THR A 310 -9.97 5.55 22.84
C THR A 310 -10.78 6.46 21.91
N SER A 311 -11.99 6.80 22.29
CA SER A 311 -12.86 7.70 21.51
C SER A 311 -12.23 9.07 21.26
N ALA A 312 -11.50 9.60 22.24
CA ALA A 312 -10.80 10.89 22.12
C ALA A 312 -9.63 10.80 21.13
N GLU A 313 -8.83 9.75 21.24
CA GLU A 313 -7.71 9.51 20.33
C GLU A 313 -8.19 9.25 18.89
N LEU A 314 -9.22 8.43 18.71
CA LEU A 314 -9.83 8.21 17.40
C LEU A 314 -10.28 9.53 16.75
N THR A 315 -10.94 10.39 17.53
CA THR A 315 -11.32 11.74 17.07
C THR A 315 -10.10 12.56 16.66
N GLY A 316 -9.02 12.48 17.43
CA GLY A 316 -7.74 13.13 17.10
C GLY A 316 -7.14 12.63 15.79
N LEU A 317 -7.13 11.30 15.57
CA LEU A 317 -6.61 10.69 14.33
C LEU A 317 -7.43 11.12 13.11
N VAL A 318 -8.75 11.06 13.18
CA VAL A 318 -9.66 11.47 12.09
C VAL A 318 -9.50 12.96 11.80
N THR A 319 -9.36 13.80 12.83
CA THR A 319 -9.14 15.25 12.68
C THR A 319 -7.80 15.52 11.98
N ALA A 320 -6.74 14.81 12.35
CA ALA A 320 -5.44 14.96 11.70
C ALA A 320 -5.50 14.59 10.21
N VAL A 321 -6.13 13.45 9.87
CA VAL A 321 -6.34 13.03 8.47
C VAL A 321 -7.13 14.08 7.69
N ALA A 322 -8.20 14.61 8.27
CA ALA A 322 -8.99 15.66 7.63
C ALA A 322 -8.18 16.93 7.37
N GLY A 323 -7.34 17.35 8.33
CA GLY A 323 -6.45 18.50 8.18
C GLY A 323 -5.39 18.30 7.09
N PHE A 324 -4.75 17.13 7.05
CA PHE A 324 -3.79 16.77 6.00
C PHE A 324 -4.45 16.78 4.63
N ASN A 325 -5.62 16.18 4.50
CA ASN A 325 -6.35 16.10 3.22
C ASN A 325 -6.85 17.45 2.73
N ALA A 326 -7.31 18.31 3.62
CA ALA A 326 -7.68 19.68 3.26
C ALA A 326 -6.49 20.46 2.69
N HIS A 327 -5.29 20.28 3.26
CA HIS A 327 -4.07 20.89 2.74
C HIS A 327 -3.67 20.31 1.38
N ILE A 328 -3.63 18.97 1.23
CA ILE A 328 -3.30 18.30 -0.03
C ILE A 328 -4.22 18.77 -1.16
N GLN A 329 -5.53 18.84 -0.91
CA GLN A 329 -6.53 19.27 -1.91
C GLN A 329 -6.38 20.75 -2.27
N SER A 330 -6.11 21.61 -1.27
CA SER A 330 -5.87 23.04 -1.47
C SER A 330 -4.63 23.28 -2.34
N GLU A 331 -3.52 22.60 -2.04
CA GLU A 331 -2.27 22.73 -2.79
C GLU A 331 -2.41 22.16 -4.21
N ALA A 332 -3.10 21.03 -4.37
CA ALA A 332 -3.40 20.48 -5.69
C ALA A 332 -4.14 21.48 -6.56
N ALA A 333 -5.17 22.13 -6.01
CA ALA A 333 -5.96 23.15 -6.71
C ALA A 333 -5.13 24.39 -7.05
N ALA A 334 -4.33 24.90 -6.09
CA ALA A 334 -3.50 26.07 -6.27
C ALA A 334 -2.42 25.89 -7.35
N ARG A 335 -1.86 24.68 -7.46
CA ARG A 335 -0.77 24.33 -8.39
C ARG A 335 -1.26 23.66 -9.68
N GLY A 336 -2.57 23.49 -9.87
CA GLY A 336 -3.15 22.81 -11.03
C GLY A 336 -2.70 21.35 -11.16
N MET A 337 -2.50 20.67 -10.02
CA MET A 337 -2.15 19.26 -9.95
C MET A 337 -3.41 18.40 -9.86
N ALA A 338 -3.36 17.19 -10.43
CA ALA A 338 -4.43 16.21 -10.25
C ALA A 338 -4.46 15.74 -8.80
N VAL A 339 -5.66 15.46 -8.27
CA VAL A 339 -5.81 14.88 -6.94
C VAL A 339 -6.83 13.75 -6.95
N PHE A 340 -6.47 12.61 -6.38
CA PHE A 340 -7.37 11.50 -6.10
C PHE A 340 -7.67 11.46 -4.61
N ASP A 341 -8.92 11.75 -4.24
CA ASP A 341 -9.39 11.52 -2.86
C ASP A 341 -9.79 10.05 -2.70
N ILE A 342 -8.99 9.31 -1.92
CA ILE A 342 -9.22 7.88 -1.67
C ILE A 342 -10.41 7.62 -0.73
N ASN A 343 -10.81 8.60 0.09
CA ASN A 343 -11.76 8.36 1.20
C ASN A 343 -13.18 8.06 0.75
N PRO A 344 -13.75 8.68 -0.29
CA PRO A 344 -15.04 8.26 -0.84
C PRO A 344 -15.04 6.80 -1.31
N THR A 345 -13.93 6.35 -1.93
CA THR A 345 -13.77 4.96 -2.36
C THR A 345 -13.72 4.01 -1.17
N LEU A 346 -12.93 4.32 -0.15
CA LEU A 346 -12.87 3.53 1.09
C LEU A 346 -14.24 3.45 1.77
N GLY A 347 -14.93 4.59 1.90
CA GLY A 347 -16.27 4.65 2.48
C GLY A 347 -17.29 3.78 1.73
N ALA A 348 -17.29 3.81 0.39
CA ALA A 348 -18.17 2.97 -0.42
C ALA A 348 -17.88 1.47 -0.24
N LEU A 349 -16.59 1.09 -0.16
CA LEU A 349 -16.18 -0.31 0.05
C LEU A 349 -16.52 -0.83 1.46
N VAL A 350 -16.53 0.04 2.47
CA VAL A 350 -17.03 -0.30 3.82
C VAL A 350 -18.54 -0.46 3.81
N LEU A 351 -19.28 0.48 3.20
CA LEU A 351 -20.74 0.48 3.15
C LEU A 351 -21.30 -0.75 2.43
N ASN A 352 -20.65 -1.21 1.37
CA ASN A 352 -21.07 -2.41 0.63
C ASN A 352 -20.51 -3.72 1.20
N GLY A 353 -19.73 -3.68 2.30
CA GLY A 353 -19.17 -4.84 2.99
C GLY A 353 -17.93 -5.46 2.32
N THR A 354 -17.39 -4.86 1.26
CA THR A 354 -16.16 -5.35 0.61
C THR A 354 -14.95 -5.21 1.54
N ILE A 355 -14.90 -4.11 2.33
CA ILE A 355 -14.01 -3.99 3.47
C ILE A 355 -14.77 -4.45 4.71
N PRO A 356 -14.41 -5.59 5.32
CA PRO A 356 -15.13 -6.12 6.47
C PRO A 356 -14.83 -5.27 7.71
N GLN A 357 -15.83 -5.10 8.56
CA GLN A 357 -15.68 -4.42 9.86
C GLN A 357 -14.93 -5.27 10.91
N PHE A 358 -14.76 -6.55 10.61
CA PHE A 358 -14.05 -7.52 11.45
C PHE A 358 -13.34 -8.55 10.57
N PRO A 359 -12.12 -8.96 10.92
CA PRO A 359 -11.40 -9.98 10.17
C PRO A 359 -12.09 -11.35 10.23
N ASN A 360 -11.87 -12.17 9.20
CA ASN A 360 -12.33 -13.56 9.24
C ASN A 360 -11.35 -14.40 10.06
N ILE A 361 -11.75 -14.74 11.28
CA ILE A 361 -10.97 -15.49 12.26
C ILE A 361 -11.28 -16.99 12.32
N ALA A 362 -12.22 -17.49 11.49
CA ALA A 362 -12.76 -18.85 11.61
C ALA A 362 -11.69 -19.95 11.67
N GLY A 363 -10.57 -19.77 11.00
CA GLY A 363 -9.46 -20.73 11.00
C GLY A 363 -8.35 -20.45 12.03
N ALA A 364 -8.39 -19.33 12.76
CA ALA A 364 -7.30 -18.91 13.63
C ALA A 364 -6.97 -19.94 14.73
N ALA A 365 -7.97 -20.56 15.30
CA ALA A 365 -7.82 -21.58 16.37
C ALA A 365 -7.07 -22.84 15.91
N VAL A 366 -7.05 -23.12 14.61
CA VAL A 366 -6.32 -24.25 14.01
C VAL A 366 -5.12 -23.79 13.17
N GLY A 367 -4.65 -22.57 13.43
CA GLY A 367 -3.44 -22.02 12.81
C GLY A 367 -3.58 -21.61 11.34
N GLN A 368 -4.82 -21.48 10.83
CA GLN A 368 -5.05 -20.92 9.49
C GLN A 368 -4.92 -19.39 9.51
N PRO A 369 -4.55 -18.77 8.38
CA PRO A 369 -4.43 -17.33 8.31
C PRO A 369 -5.77 -16.63 8.54
N VAL A 370 -5.72 -15.51 9.24
CA VAL A 370 -6.82 -14.54 9.34
C VAL A 370 -6.80 -13.62 8.13
N THR A 371 -7.97 -13.38 7.53
CA THR A 371 -8.10 -12.54 6.34
C THR A 371 -8.91 -11.29 6.61
N PHE A 372 -8.59 -10.22 5.87
CA PHE A 372 -9.17 -8.88 6.03
C PHE A 372 -9.98 -8.45 4.79
N GLY A 373 -10.73 -9.39 4.22
CA GLY A 373 -11.46 -9.20 2.97
C GLY A 373 -10.56 -9.27 1.73
N THR A 374 -11.07 -8.77 0.60
CA THR A 374 -10.36 -8.82 -0.68
C THR A 374 -9.51 -7.58 -0.95
N MET A 375 -9.79 -6.46 -0.26
CA MET A 375 -9.10 -5.20 -0.47
C MET A 375 -7.81 -5.04 0.34
N PHE A 376 -7.66 -5.78 1.43
CA PHE A 376 -6.49 -5.72 2.30
C PHE A 376 -5.77 -7.06 2.38
N THR A 377 -4.47 -6.98 2.63
CA THR A 377 -3.60 -8.16 2.77
C THR A 377 -3.62 -8.72 4.20
N LEU A 378 -2.80 -9.76 4.46
CA LEU A 378 -2.79 -10.47 5.74
C LEU A 378 -2.35 -9.61 6.96
N ASP A 379 -1.96 -8.39 6.77
CA ASP A 379 -1.67 -7.44 7.86
C ASP A 379 -2.84 -6.52 8.21
N GLY A 380 -3.91 -6.51 7.40
CA GLY A 380 -5.09 -5.67 7.61
C GLY A 380 -4.86 -4.17 7.41
N VAL A 381 -3.69 -3.77 6.94
CA VAL A 381 -3.26 -2.38 6.74
C VAL A 381 -2.99 -2.07 5.28
N HIS A 382 -2.24 -2.95 4.59
CA HIS A 382 -1.80 -2.68 3.23
C HIS A 382 -2.81 -3.20 2.20
N PRO A 383 -3.02 -2.44 1.11
CA PRO A 383 -3.92 -2.84 0.05
C PRO A 383 -3.44 -4.11 -0.65
N SER A 384 -4.40 -4.92 -1.09
CA SER A 384 -4.17 -6.10 -1.92
C SER A 384 -3.82 -5.70 -3.37
N ALA A 385 -3.40 -6.67 -4.19
CA ALA A 385 -3.18 -6.45 -5.61
C ALA A 385 -4.44 -5.89 -6.32
N LEU A 386 -5.63 -6.39 -5.94
CA LEU A 386 -6.91 -5.88 -6.46
C LEU A 386 -7.14 -4.41 -6.07
N ALA A 387 -6.87 -4.05 -4.82
CA ALA A 387 -6.99 -2.66 -4.39
C ALA A 387 -5.99 -1.75 -5.11
N HIS A 388 -4.78 -2.21 -5.38
CA HIS A 388 -3.80 -1.48 -6.19
C HIS A 388 -4.29 -1.24 -7.63
N GLN A 389 -5.00 -2.19 -8.25
CA GLN A 389 -5.62 -2.00 -9.56
C GLN A 389 -6.69 -0.89 -9.50
N ILE A 390 -7.58 -0.92 -8.51
CA ILE A 390 -8.60 0.12 -8.30
C ILE A 390 -7.97 1.50 -8.12
N VAL A 391 -6.88 1.59 -7.37
CA VAL A 391 -6.13 2.86 -7.19
C VAL A 391 -5.52 3.32 -8.51
N ALA A 392 -4.93 2.42 -9.30
CA ALA A 392 -4.37 2.77 -10.60
C ALA A 392 -5.45 3.29 -11.57
N ASP A 393 -6.62 2.63 -11.62
CA ASP A 393 -7.76 3.05 -12.43
C ASP A 393 -8.29 4.43 -12.02
N SER A 394 -8.41 4.66 -10.72
CA SER A 394 -8.87 5.94 -10.17
C SER A 394 -7.88 7.07 -10.48
N LEU A 395 -6.57 6.81 -10.30
CA LEU A 395 -5.53 7.77 -10.67
C LEU A 395 -5.51 8.05 -12.17
N ALA A 396 -5.60 7.03 -13.02
CA ALA A 396 -5.69 7.22 -14.47
C ALA A 396 -6.88 8.10 -14.84
N SER A 397 -8.04 7.90 -14.21
CA SER A 397 -9.24 8.70 -14.43
C SER A 397 -9.06 10.16 -14.06
N VAL A 398 -8.52 10.47 -12.86
CA VAL A 398 -8.31 11.87 -12.44
C VAL A 398 -7.19 12.55 -13.24
N ILE A 399 -6.15 11.82 -13.64
CA ILE A 399 -5.07 12.31 -14.51
C ILE A 399 -5.65 12.70 -15.87
N ASN A 400 -6.46 11.82 -16.49
CA ASN A 400 -7.14 12.09 -17.76
C ASN A 400 -8.03 13.32 -17.67
N ALA A 401 -8.82 13.42 -16.59
CA ALA A 401 -9.72 14.56 -16.38
C ALA A 401 -8.97 15.90 -16.20
N THR A 402 -7.83 15.87 -15.51
CA THR A 402 -7.06 17.10 -15.19
C THR A 402 -6.20 17.56 -16.36
N TYR A 403 -5.57 16.64 -17.08
CA TYR A 403 -4.57 16.98 -18.10
C TYR A 403 -5.02 16.73 -19.54
N GLY A 404 -6.26 16.24 -19.75
CA GLY A 404 -6.78 15.94 -21.08
C GLY A 404 -6.08 14.75 -21.76
N THR A 405 -5.52 13.84 -20.98
CA THR A 405 -4.83 12.63 -21.48
C THR A 405 -5.82 11.48 -21.72
N SER A 406 -5.33 10.35 -22.22
CA SER A 406 -6.15 9.19 -22.57
C SER A 406 -5.53 7.88 -22.03
N LEU A 407 -5.08 7.87 -20.76
CA LEU A 407 -4.68 6.63 -20.11
C LEU A 407 -5.82 5.60 -20.13
N PRO A 408 -5.55 4.34 -20.38
CA PRO A 408 -6.58 3.31 -20.37
C PRO A 408 -7.21 3.15 -18.97
N VAL A 409 -8.54 2.99 -18.94
CA VAL A 409 -9.31 2.67 -17.74
C VAL A 409 -10.34 1.60 -18.11
N PRO A 410 -10.27 0.39 -17.53
CA PRO A 410 -9.32 -0.05 -16.51
C PRO A 410 -7.88 -0.17 -17.04
N VAL A 411 -6.92 0.18 -16.21
CA VAL A 411 -5.48 0.13 -16.52
C VAL A 411 -5.05 -1.26 -16.97
N CYS A 412 -5.55 -2.30 -16.28
CA CYS A 412 -5.28 -3.69 -16.60
C CYS A 412 -6.12 -4.25 -17.77
N GLY A 413 -6.94 -3.44 -18.42
CA GLY A 413 -7.68 -3.84 -19.61
C GLY A 413 -6.84 -3.85 -20.89
N THR A 414 -5.75 -3.10 -20.92
CA THR A 414 -4.88 -2.90 -22.10
C THR A 414 -3.43 -3.31 -21.88
N VAL A 415 -3.02 -3.49 -20.62
CA VAL A 415 -1.69 -3.95 -20.25
C VAL A 415 -1.76 -5.26 -19.49
N SER A 416 -0.73 -6.10 -19.61
CA SER A 416 -0.65 -7.34 -18.85
C SER A 416 -0.35 -7.00 -17.38
N CYS A 417 -1.37 -7.05 -16.55
CA CYS A 417 -1.19 -6.91 -15.10
C CYS A 417 -0.89 -8.27 -14.46
N PRO A 418 -0.05 -8.30 -13.41
CA PRO A 418 0.12 -9.50 -12.59
C PRO A 418 -1.24 -9.94 -12.02
N ALA A 419 -1.48 -11.25 -11.94
CA ALA A 419 -2.69 -11.76 -11.30
C ALA A 419 -2.82 -11.22 -9.87
N PRO A 420 -4.06 -10.89 -9.43
CA PRO A 420 -4.35 -10.37 -8.10
C PRO A 420 -3.87 -11.27 -6.97
#